data_2bb7670f1659fdc9fe0842a681989153
#
_entry.id   2bb7670f1659fdc9fe0842a681989153
#
_cell.length_a   1.000
_cell.length_b   1.000
_cell.length_c   1.000
_cell.angle_alpha   90.00
_cell.angle_beta   90.00
_cell.angle_gamma   90.00
#
_symmetry.space_group_name_H-M   'P 1'
#
loop_
_entity.id
_entity.type
_entity.pdbx_description
1 polymer ?
#
loop_
_entity_poly.entity_id
_entity_poly.type
_entity_poly.pdbx_seq_one_letter_code
_entity_poly.pdbx_strand_id
1 'polypeptide(L)'
;MVGSIQQMKPAELKVPSSSLSTSFAGRMAGVIAVQRSGQPGADGASFWIRGKSTFSGATGALIVLDGVEISSNDLNALDPEVIESFSILKDATATAMYGTRGANGVMIVTTKSGDDLLKPIINFRVEGSVNQMTKVPDMVGGVDYMKLYNEALVTRGSNVGLYSTEKINATQQGLNPLIYPNVDWYNEMFNRNAFSQRFNFNIRGGKKAVTYFMSASIKHDSGNMKSLSKDYFSYNNNLNIIRYDFINNLDIKATNTTKVSLGLNVSLRDYGGPTTAANTLFSYAREASPVDFPIIFPARNEKDRYALWGGMAGGVSHNSGYRNPIAEYVRGYQSQFNSTVNANVKIEQDLKMITKGLKLHVLASFKNWSTTKTTRSAEYNQFQITNYNPETGEYELDRVGSEQNTALGTKGESEGDRRIFFQAYLDYNRKFGKHDVNAMLLYNQDQYDNNKPENLLQSLPKRKQGIAGRFSYAFDNRYLAEVNFGYNGSENFAKGNRFGFFPSVAVGYNISQEKFWEPVSKTISHLKLRASYGLVGNDGISERYAYLEDITLESSDWQYVFGVSQNVTLKGP
;
A
#
# COMPACT_ATOMS: atom_id res chain seq x y z
N MET A 1 4.69 -27.48 17.31
CA MET A 1 3.48 -26.68 17.22
C MET A 1 2.34 -27.48 16.59
N VAL A 2 1.13 -27.33 17.11
CA VAL A 2 -0.08 -27.97 16.55
C VAL A 2 -0.75 -27.06 15.52
N GLY A 3 -0.65 -25.76 15.67
CA GLY A 3 -1.27 -24.77 14.79
C GLY A 3 -0.84 -24.82 13.31
N SER A 4 -1.68 -24.26 12.42
CA SER A 4 -1.42 -24.21 10.98
C SER A 4 -0.44 -23.08 10.63
N ILE A 5 0.80 -23.45 10.35
CA ILE A 5 1.85 -22.54 9.93
C ILE A 5 2.32 -22.96 8.54
N GLN A 6 2.45 -21.99 7.65
CA GLN A 6 3.07 -22.20 6.35
C GLN A 6 4.31 -21.31 6.25
N GLN A 7 5.41 -21.91 5.86
CA GLN A 7 6.65 -21.20 5.55
C GLN A 7 6.89 -21.16 4.05
N MET A 8 7.48 -20.08 3.57
CA MET A 8 7.87 -19.88 2.18
C MET A 8 9.28 -19.29 2.11
N LYS A 9 10.05 -19.74 1.13
CA LYS A 9 11.37 -19.20 0.85
C LYS A 9 11.26 -17.98 -0.09
N PRO A 10 12.04 -16.92 0.16
CA PRO A 10 12.00 -15.69 -0.65
C PRO A 10 12.35 -15.88 -2.13
N ALA A 11 13.14 -16.90 -2.44
CA ALA A 11 13.51 -17.22 -3.83
C ALA A 11 12.30 -17.46 -4.73
N GLU A 12 11.18 -17.95 -4.16
CA GLU A 12 9.93 -18.19 -4.88
C GLU A 12 9.14 -16.90 -5.16
N LEU A 13 9.49 -15.80 -4.48
CA LEU A 13 8.82 -14.50 -4.57
C LEU A 13 9.56 -13.47 -5.44
N LYS A 14 10.67 -13.87 -6.08
CA LYS A 14 11.42 -13.01 -6.98
C LYS A 14 10.66 -12.83 -8.29
N VAL A 15 9.90 -11.76 -8.39
CA VAL A 15 9.17 -11.34 -9.59
C VAL A 15 9.60 -9.92 -9.98
N PRO A 16 9.57 -9.55 -11.25
CA PRO A 16 9.90 -8.21 -11.72
C PRO A 16 8.76 -7.24 -11.38
N SER A 17 8.51 -7.00 -10.09
CA SER A 17 7.51 -6.06 -9.58
C SER A 17 8.14 -5.19 -8.51
N SER A 18 7.75 -3.92 -8.45
CA SER A 18 8.25 -2.97 -7.46
C SER A 18 7.66 -3.20 -6.08
N SER A 19 6.47 -3.82 -6.00
CA SER A 19 5.77 -4.11 -4.74
C SER A 19 5.80 -5.59 -4.41
N LEU A 20 6.31 -5.93 -3.22
CA LEU A 20 6.50 -7.32 -2.80
C LEU A 20 5.18 -8.11 -2.74
N SER A 21 4.07 -7.49 -2.29
CA SER A 21 2.78 -8.19 -2.13
C SER A 21 2.19 -8.71 -3.44
N THR A 22 2.59 -8.18 -4.59
CA THR A 22 2.15 -8.66 -5.90
C THR A 22 2.61 -10.09 -6.18
N SER A 23 3.72 -10.50 -5.56
CA SER A 23 4.27 -11.85 -5.69
C SER A 23 3.52 -12.92 -4.90
N PHE A 24 2.58 -12.56 -4.03
CA PHE A 24 1.88 -13.51 -3.15
C PHE A 24 0.78 -14.28 -3.87
N ALA A 25 0.17 -13.68 -4.90
CA ALA A 25 -0.93 -14.28 -5.65
C ALA A 25 -0.52 -15.64 -6.27
N GLY A 26 -1.30 -16.69 -5.96
CA GLY A 26 -1.07 -18.04 -6.46
C GLY A 26 0.16 -18.77 -5.89
N ARG A 27 0.98 -18.12 -5.04
CA ARG A 27 2.22 -18.71 -4.49
C ARG A 27 2.13 -19.05 -3.01
N MET A 28 1.24 -18.38 -2.28
CA MET A 28 1.02 -18.62 -0.85
C MET A 28 -0.30 -19.31 -0.61
N ALA A 29 -0.31 -20.60 -0.23
CA ALA A 29 -1.55 -21.33 0.03
C ALA A 29 -2.34 -20.70 1.17
N GLY A 30 -3.63 -20.38 0.91
CA GLY A 30 -4.54 -19.73 1.86
C GLY A 30 -4.36 -18.21 1.96
N VAL A 31 -3.58 -17.60 1.06
CA VAL A 31 -3.53 -16.14 0.87
C VAL A 31 -4.25 -15.80 -0.42
N ILE A 32 -5.22 -14.91 -0.32
CA ILE A 32 -5.90 -14.29 -1.45
C ILE A 32 -5.28 -12.92 -1.65
N ALA A 33 -4.67 -12.67 -2.79
CA ALA A 33 -4.06 -11.38 -3.12
C ALA A 33 -4.70 -10.82 -4.39
N VAL A 34 -5.04 -9.53 -4.36
CA VAL A 34 -5.67 -8.81 -5.47
C VAL A 34 -4.88 -7.53 -5.74
N GLN A 35 -4.27 -7.45 -6.90
CA GLN A 35 -3.67 -6.23 -7.42
C GLN A 35 -4.71 -5.47 -8.24
N ARG A 36 -5.03 -4.24 -7.85
CA ARG A 36 -6.05 -3.42 -8.52
C ARG A 36 -5.47 -2.48 -9.57
N SER A 37 -4.18 -2.18 -9.47
CA SER A 37 -3.48 -1.25 -10.35
C SER A 37 -2.07 -1.76 -10.60
N GLY A 38 -1.56 -1.53 -11.80
CA GLY A 38 -0.14 -1.70 -12.14
C GLY A 38 0.63 -0.39 -12.17
N GLN A 39 0.00 0.73 -11.78
CA GLN A 39 0.64 2.04 -11.76
C GLN A 39 1.77 2.06 -10.72
N PRO A 40 2.98 2.50 -11.07
CA PRO A 40 4.07 2.65 -10.13
C PRO A 40 3.67 3.44 -8.89
N GLY A 41 3.99 2.89 -7.71
CA GLY A 41 3.62 3.48 -6.41
C GLY A 41 2.20 3.22 -5.92
N ALA A 42 1.33 2.66 -6.77
CA ALA A 42 -0.02 2.18 -6.45
C ALA A 42 -0.23 0.72 -6.91
N ASP A 43 0.85 0.00 -7.16
CA ASP A 43 0.92 -1.36 -7.68
C ASP A 43 0.88 -2.46 -6.60
N GLY A 44 0.81 -2.08 -5.32
CA GLY A 44 0.68 -3.02 -4.21
C GLY A 44 -0.61 -3.85 -4.27
N ALA A 45 -0.50 -5.15 -3.96
CA ALA A 45 -1.66 -6.01 -3.83
C ALA A 45 -2.24 -5.96 -2.42
N SER A 46 -3.55 -5.84 -2.32
CA SER A 46 -4.28 -6.13 -1.08
C SER A 46 -4.34 -7.64 -0.88
N PHE A 47 -4.08 -8.13 0.32
CA PHE A 47 -4.14 -9.57 0.58
C PHE A 47 -4.83 -9.90 1.90
N TRP A 48 -5.42 -11.09 1.95
CA TRP A 48 -6.15 -11.64 3.09
C TRP A 48 -5.72 -13.08 3.32
N ILE A 49 -5.71 -13.49 4.58
CA ILE A 49 -5.45 -14.88 4.97
C ILE A 49 -6.80 -15.57 5.20
N ARG A 50 -7.11 -16.60 4.39
CA ARG A 50 -8.40 -17.32 4.39
C ARG A 50 -9.64 -16.47 4.07
N GLY A 51 -9.45 -15.30 3.44
CA GLY A 51 -10.55 -14.38 3.09
C GLY A 51 -10.79 -13.29 4.13
N LYS A 52 -11.88 -12.56 3.96
CA LYS A 52 -12.30 -11.51 4.91
C LYS A 52 -13.13 -12.17 6.02
N SER A 53 -12.66 -12.07 7.26
CA SER A 53 -13.27 -12.69 8.44
C SER A 53 -14.14 -11.74 9.25
N THR A 54 -14.16 -10.44 8.92
CA THR A 54 -14.94 -9.42 9.63
C THR A 54 -15.84 -8.65 8.68
N PHE A 55 -17.03 -8.28 9.15
CA PHE A 55 -17.98 -7.44 8.41
C PHE A 55 -17.68 -5.94 8.56
N SER A 56 -17.00 -5.55 9.64
CA SER A 56 -16.63 -4.15 9.93
C SER A 56 -15.20 -4.07 10.44
N GLY A 57 -14.58 -2.89 10.30
CA GLY A 57 -13.22 -2.63 10.79
C GLY A 57 -12.12 -3.15 9.87
N ALA A 58 -10.92 -3.31 10.42
CA ALA A 58 -9.75 -3.74 9.67
C ALA A 58 -9.86 -5.21 9.24
N THR A 59 -9.83 -5.47 7.94
CA THR A 59 -9.92 -6.81 7.33
C THR A 59 -8.55 -7.38 6.93
N GLY A 60 -7.48 -6.56 6.94
CA GLY A 60 -6.13 -6.98 6.55
C GLY A 60 -5.47 -7.87 7.59
N ALA A 61 -4.58 -8.75 7.16
CA ALA A 61 -3.74 -9.53 8.04
C ALA A 61 -2.76 -8.63 8.82
N LEU A 62 -2.43 -9.03 10.05
CA LEU A 62 -1.34 -8.41 10.80
C LEU A 62 -0.01 -8.78 10.16
N ILE A 63 0.84 -7.79 9.88
CA ILE A 63 2.17 -8.00 9.32
C ILE A 63 3.21 -7.69 10.39
N VAL A 64 4.08 -8.64 10.67
CA VAL A 64 5.12 -8.53 11.69
C VAL A 64 6.49 -8.74 11.05
N LEU A 65 7.32 -7.71 11.05
CA LEU A 65 8.71 -7.74 10.58
C LEU A 65 9.65 -7.82 11.78
N ASP A 66 10.39 -8.92 11.90
CA ASP A 66 11.37 -9.15 12.96
C ASP A 66 10.82 -8.96 14.40
N GLY A 67 9.53 -9.23 14.58
CA GLY A 67 8.82 -9.11 15.86
C GLY A 67 8.05 -7.80 16.04
N VAL A 68 8.14 -6.85 15.11
CA VAL A 68 7.48 -5.53 15.16
C VAL A 68 6.43 -5.43 14.07
N GLU A 69 5.27 -4.87 14.41
CA GLU A 69 4.21 -4.63 13.44
C GLU A 69 4.59 -3.54 12.45
N ILE A 70 4.36 -3.85 11.16
CA ILE A 70 4.55 -2.92 10.04
C ILE A 70 3.28 -2.79 9.20
N SER A 71 3.20 -1.73 8.40
CA SER A 71 2.12 -1.53 7.43
C SER A 71 2.31 -2.35 6.16
N SER A 72 1.25 -2.51 5.36
CA SER A 72 1.34 -3.10 4.01
C SER A 72 2.27 -2.29 3.09
N ASN A 73 2.34 -0.98 3.27
CA ASN A 73 3.26 -0.13 2.49
C ASN A 73 4.73 -0.39 2.86
N ASP A 74 5.03 -0.58 4.16
CA ASP A 74 6.37 -0.97 4.60
C ASP A 74 6.76 -2.35 4.03
N LEU A 75 5.83 -3.32 4.03
CA LEU A 75 6.04 -4.63 3.43
C LEU A 75 6.33 -4.54 1.93
N ASN A 76 5.55 -3.72 1.20
CA ASN A 76 5.73 -3.52 -0.25
C ASN A 76 7.07 -2.87 -0.59
N ALA A 77 7.63 -2.12 0.34
CA ALA A 77 8.94 -1.48 0.19
C ALA A 77 10.09 -2.49 0.26
N LEU A 78 9.94 -3.59 1.00
CA LEU A 78 11.01 -4.55 1.22
C LEU A 78 11.51 -5.18 -0.08
N ASP A 79 12.82 -5.31 -0.21
CA ASP A 79 13.43 -6.07 -1.28
C ASP A 79 13.39 -7.58 -0.94
N PRO A 80 13.00 -8.48 -1.86
CA PRO A 80 13.05 -9.92 -1.63
C PRO A 80 14.44 -10.43 -1.20
N GLU A 81 15.51 -9.76 -1.59
CA GLU A 81 16.88 -10.15 -1.24
C GLU A 81 17.22 -9.99 0.24
N VAL A 82 16.48 -9.16 0.97
CA VAL A 82 16.74 -8.96 2.41
C VAL A 82 15.96 -9.90 3.30
N ILE A 83 15.03 -10.68 2.74
CA ILE A 83 14.13 -11.54 3.50
C ILE A 83 14.70 -12.94 3.60
N GLU A 84 14.67 -13.49 4.80
CA GLU A 84 15.07 -14.89 5.08
C GLU A 84 13.87 -15.82 4.93
N SER A 85 12.71 -15.45 5.50
CA SER A 85 11.52 -16.30 5.45
C SER A 85 10.22 -15.52 5.65
N PHE A 86 9.14 -16.11 5.12
CA PHE A 86 7.77 -15.76 5.47
C PHE A 86 7.11 -16.91 6.21
N SER A 87 6.38 -16.59 7.30
CA SER A 87 5.57 -17.56 8.03
C SER A 87 4.16 -17.01 8.18
N ILE A 88 3.16 -17.79 7.78
CA ILE A 88 1.76 -17.39 7.85
C ILE A 88 1.07 -18.19 8.93
N LEU A 89 0.55 -17.50 9.95
CA LEU A 89 -0.25 -18.07 11.02
C LEU A 89 -1.73 -17.95 10.66
N LYS A 90 -2.41 -19.08 10.53
CA LYS A 90 -3.77 -19.15 9.96
C LYS A 90 -4.84 -19.51 10.99
N ASP A 91 -4.47 -20.14 12.10
CA ASP A 91 -5.41 -20.67 13.11
C ASP A 91 -5.38 -19.81 14.37
N ALA A 92 -6.49 -19.81 15.12
CA ALA A 92 -6.61 -19.09 16.39
C ALA A 92 -5.51 -19.49 17.39
N THR A 93 -5.14 -20.77 17.45
CA THR A 93 -4.03 -21.25 18.30
C THR A 93 -2.68 -20.65 17.90
N ALA A 94 -2.40 -20.52 16.60
CA ALA A 94 -1.17 -19.92 16.13
C ALA A 94 -1.14 -18.40 16.32
N THR A 95 -2.30 -17.73 16.26
CA THR A 95 -2.43 -16.26 16.35
C THR A 95 -2.76 -15.76 17.76
N ALA A 96 -3.07 -16.64 18.72
CA ALA A 96 -3.47 -16.28 20.10
C ALA A 96 -2.48 -15.31 20.79
N MET A 97 -1.18 -15.45 20.51
CA MET A 97 -0.16 -14.55 21.06
C MET A 97 -0.28 -13.10 20.59
N TYR A 98 -1.00 -12.86 19.48
CA TYR A 98 -1.25 -11.53 18.93
C TYR A 98 -2.61 -10.96 19.38
N GLY A 99 -3.38 -11.74 20.16
CA GLY A 99 -4.63 -11.33 20.82
C GLY A 99 -5.64 -10.70 19.87
N THR A 100 -6.07 -9.47 20.18
CA THR A 100 -7.03 -8.69 19.37
C THR A 100 -6.57 -8.39 17.95
N ARG A 101 -5.29 -8.59 17.62
CA ARG A 101 -4.71 -8.33 16.31
C ARG A 101 -4.62 -9.59 15.43
N GLY A 102 -4.82 -10.78 16.03
CA GLY A 102 -4.65 -12.07 15.37
C GLY A 102 -5.85 -12.56 14.55
N ALA A 103 -7.01 -11.92 14.64
CA ALA A 103 -8.27 -12.39 14.07
C ALA A 103 -8.22 -12.63 12.55
N ASN A 104 -7.54 -11.75 11.80
CA ASN A 104 -7.43 -11.83 10.34
C ASN A 104 -6.20 -12.64 9.87
N GLY A 105 -5.55 -13.39 10.79
CA GLY A 105 -4.29 -14.06 10.53
C GLY A 105 -3.08 -13.14 10.68
N VAL A 106 -1.89 -13.76 10.78
CA VAL A 106 -0.63 -13.04 10.98
C VAL A 106 0.40 -13.49 9.94
N MET A 107 1.01 -12.54 9.27
CA MET A 107 2.17 -12.75 8.41
C MET A 107 3.42 -12.32 9.16
N ILE A 108 4.31 -13.26 9.43
CA ILE A 108 5.61 -12.99 10.03
C ILE A 108 6.64 -12.95 8.92
N VAL A 109 7.37 -11.86 8.84
CA VAL A 109 8.50 -11.65 7.92
C VAL A 109 9.76 -11.58 8.74
N THR A 110 10.74 -12.40 8.38
CA THR A 110 12.05 -12.40 9.03
C THR A 110 13.10 -11.95 8.04
N THR A 111 13.90 -10.95 8.40
CA THR A 111 15.02 -10.47 7.59
C THR A 111 16.25 -11.36 7.80
N LYS A 112 17.14 -11.36 6.80
CA LYS A 112 18.41 -12.08 6.88
C LYS A 112 19.26 -11.54 8.02
N SER A 113 19.92 -12.45 8.73
CA SER A 113 20.93 -12.15 9.73
C SER A 113 22.33 -12.50 9.22
N GLY A 114 23.33 -12.12 9.97
CA GLY A 114 24.70 -12.53 9.73
C GLY A 114 24.93 -14.00 10.07
N ASP A 115 25.92 -14.58 9.42
CA ASP A 115 26.37 -15.95 9.65
C ASP A 115 27.82 -15.98 10.13
N ASP A 116 28.19 -17.03 10.88
CA ASP A 116 29.58 -17.31 11.21
C ASP A 116 30.30 -17.92 9.99
N LEU A 117 30.94 -17.04 9.20
CA LEU A 117 31.54 -17.37 7.92
C LEU A 117 33.04 -17.08 7.93
N LEU A 118 33.83 -17.93 7.26
CA LEU A 118 35.27 -17.71 7.06
C LEU A 118 35.53 -16.47 6.19
N LYS A 119 34.67 -16.23 5.20
CA LYS A 119 34.70 -15.05 4.31
C LYS A 119 33.30 -14.49 4.17
N PRO A 120 33.14 -13.15 4.10
CA PRO A 120 31.86 -12.54 3.82
C PRO A 120 31.29 -12.99 2.47
N ILE A 121 29.97 -13.15 2.41
CA ILE A 121 29.22 -13.37 1.17
C ILE A 121 28.71 -12.02 0.71
N ILE A 122 29.11 -11.63 -0.50
CA ILE A 122 28.69 -10.41 -1.16
C ILE A 122 27.78 -10.79 -2.33
N ASN A 123 26.62 -10.17 -2.39
CA ASN A 123 25.69 -10.30 -3.50
C ASN A 123 25.42 -8.94 -4.13
N PHE A 124 25.39 -8.92 -5.44
CA PHE A 124 25.10 -7.77 -6.26
C PHE A 124 24.04 -8.15 -7.29
N ARG A 125 22.98 -7.37 -7.40
CA ARG A 125 21.89 -7.62 -8.33
C ARG A 125 21.49 -6.33 -9.03
N VAL A 126 21.41 -6.37 -10.35
CA VAL A 126 20.87 -5.30 -11.19
C VAL A 126 19.76 -5.87 -12.03
N GLU A 127 18.64 -5.18 -12.09
CA GLU A 127 17.48 -5.53 -12.91
C GLU A 127 17.01 -4.32 -13.68
N GLY A 128 16.68 -4.53 -14.96
CA GLY A 128 15.92 -3.62 -15.78
C GLY A 128 14.62 -4.27 -16.21
N SER A 129 13.51 -3.56 -16.17
CA SER A 129 12.22 -4.07 -16.63
C SER A 129 11.51 -3.07 -17.54
N VAL A 130 10.80 -3.61 -18.52
CA VAL A 130 9.89 -2.86 -19.40
C VAL A 130 8.47 -3.20 -18.98
N ASN A 131 7.71 -2.19 -18.58
CA ASN A 131 6.33 -2.33 -18.14
C ASN A 131 5.41 -1.87 -19.27
N GLN A 132 4.39 -2.67 -19.58
CA GLN A 132 3.39 -2.36 -20.58
C GLN A 132 1.99 -2.42 -19.97
N MET A 133 1.07 -1.65 -20.50
CA MET A 133 -0.34 -1.79 -20.16
C MET A 133 -0.85 -3.15 -20.65
N THR A 134 -1.54 -3.87 -19.78
CA THR A 134 -2.11 -5.20 -20.11
C THR A 134 -3.28 -5.09 -21.08
N LYS A 135 -3.97 -3.97 -21.08
CA LYS A 135 -5.05 -3.64 -22.01
C LYS A 135 -5.07 -2.14 -22.29
N VAL A 136 -5.09 -1.79 -23.54
CA VAL A 136 -5.35 -0.43 -24.03
C VAL A 136 -6.77 -0.43 -24.56
N PRO A 137 -7.62 0.55 -24.17
CA PRO A 137 -8.95 0.66 -24.76
C PRO A 137 -8.86 0.94 -26.27
N ASP A 138 -9.62 0.20 -27.05
CA ASP A 138 -9.83 0.54 -28.47
C ASP A 138 -10.78 1.72 -28.53
N MET A 139 -10.26 2.88 -28.94
CA MET A 139 -11.05 4.11 -29.07
C MET A 139 -11.58 4.25 -30.49
N VAL A 140 -12.81 4.71 -30.60
CA VAL A 140 -13.42 4.98 -31.90
C VAL A 140 -12.81 6.24 -32.49
N GLY A 141 -12.43 6.22 -33.76
CA GLY A 141 -11.94 7.40 -34.48
C GLY A 141 -13.02 8.49 -34.59
N GLY A 142 -12.60 9.76 -34.74
CA GLY A 142 -13.51 10.90 -34.71
C GLY A 142 -14.65 10.86 -35.74
N VAL A 143 -14.38 10.32 -36.93
CA VAL A 143 -15.41 10.15 -37.98
C VAL A 143 -16.50 9.18 -37.54
N ASP A 144 -16.12 8.02 -37.05
CA ASP A 144 -17.06 6.99 -36.58
C ASP A 144 -17.77 7.46 -35.30
N TYR A 145 -17.05 8.15 -34.40
CA TYR A 145 -17.62 8.80 -33.23
C TYR A 145 -18.79 9.72 -33.61
N MET A 146 -18.59 10.62 -34.57
CA MET A 146 -19.64 11.56 -35.03
C MET A 146 -20.84 10.83 -35.64
N LYS A 147 -20.60 9.80 -36.47
CA LYS A 147 -21.66 9.00 -37.08
C LYS A 147 -22.48 8.25 -36.04
N LEU A 148 -21.83 7.56 -35.12
CA LEU A 148 -22.47 6.82 -34.03
C LEU A 148 -23.24 7.75 -33.08
N TYR A 149 -22.68 8.92 -32.78
CA TYR A 149 -23.33 9.91 -31.92
C TYR A 149 -24.61 10.43 -32.58
N ASN A 150 -24.57 10.80 -33.87
CA ASN A 150 -25.73 11.20 -34.64
C ASN A 150 -26.81 10.13 -34.69
N GLU A 151 -26.42 8.86 -34.94
CA GLU A 151 -27.32 7.71 -34.94
C GLU A 151 -28.00 7.55 -33.56
N ALA A 152 -27.21 7.66 -32.47
CA ALA A 152 -27.72 7.56 -31.11
C ALA A 152 -28.73 8.69 -30.76
N LEU A 153 -28.55 9.90 -31.29
CA LEU A 153 -29.52 10.99 -31.13
C LEU A 153 -30.81 10.73 -31.89
N VAL A 154 -30.71 10.33 -33.16
CA VAL A 154 -31.87 10.05 -34.00
C VAL A 154 -32.70 8.89 -33.46
N THR A 155 -32.07 7.82 -33.03
CA THR A 155 -32.74 6.66 -32.44
C THR A 155 -33.43 6.97 -31.10
N ARG A 156 -33.00 8.03 -30.43
CA ARG A 156 -33.65 8.56 -29.20
C ARG A 156 -34.70 9.64 -29.45
N GLY A 157 -35.07 9.84 -30.69
CA GLY A 157 -36.17 10.76 -31.08
C GLY A 157 -35.73 12.20 -31.43
N SER A 158 -34.44 12.45 -31.57
CA SER A 158 -34.00 13.71 -32.16
C SER A 158 -34.25 13.74 -33.68
N ASN A 159 -34.76 14.82 -34.21
CA ASN A 159 -34.97 14.97 -35.66
C ASN A 159 -33.66 15.27 -36.42
N VAL A 160 -32.59 15.65 -35.72
CA VAL A 160 -31.32 16.09 -36.33
C VAL A 160 -30.14 15.49 -35.54
N GLY A 161 -29.10 15.11 -36.25
CA GLY A 161 -27.82 14.77 -35.63
C GLY A 161 -27.08 16.02 -35.14
N LEU A 162 -26.18 15.87 -34.16
CA LEU A 162 -25.36 16.97 -33.64
C LEU A 162 -24.28 17.41 -34.65
N TYR A 163 -23.69 16.45 -35.35
CA TYR A 163 -22.59 16.69 -36.29
C TYR A 163 -23.08 16.75 -37.74
N SER A 164 -22.75 17.84 -38.43
CA SER A 164 -23.12 18.00 -39.86
C SER A 164 -22.32 17.06 -40.76
N THR A 165 -22.90 16.73 -41.92
CA THR A 165 -22.22 15.93 -42.96
C THR A 165 -20.93 16.61 -43.43
N GLU A 166 -20.95 17.95 -43.49
CA GLU A 166 -19.77 18.73 -43.84
C GLU A 166 -18.62 18.51 -42.85
N LYS A 167 -18.88 18.64 -41.53
CA LYS A 167 -17.88 18.39 -40.48
C LYS A 167 -17.33 16.97 -40.55
N ILE A 168 -18.19 15.97 -40.76
CA ILE A 168 -17.79 14.57 -40.87
C ILE A 168 -16.85 14.40 -42.07
N ASN A 169 -17.21 14.93 -43.25
CA ASN A 169 -16.40 14.81 -44.45
C ASN A 169 -15.07 15.57 -44.35
N ALA A 170 -15.09 16.79 -43.78
CA ALA A 170 -13.88 17.58 -43.56
C ALA A 170 -12.89 16.88 -42.61
N THR A 171 -13.39 16.31 -41.51
CA THR A 171 -12.59 15.52 -40.59
C THR A 171 -12.04 14.27 -41.27
N GLN A 172 -12.83 13.58 -42.11
CA GLN A 172 -12.40 12.40 -42.87
C GLN A 172 -11.28 12.72 -43.86
N GLN A 173 -11.35 13.91 -44.48
CA GLN A 173 -10.34 14.39 -45.44
C GLN A 173 -9.09 14.94 -44.74
N GLY A 174 -9.10 15.06 -43.38
CA GLY A 174 -7.98 15.63 -42.64
C GLY A 174 -7.76 17.12 -42.89
N LEU A 175 -8.84 17.86 -43.18
CA LEU A 175 -8.76 19.32 -43.36
C LEU A 175 -8.35 19.97 -42.03
N ASN A 176 -8.00 21.26 -42.07
CA ASN A 176 -7.46 22.03 -40.96
C ASN A 176 -7.81 21.50 -39.56
N PRO A 177 -6.85 20.88 -38.83
CA PRO A 177 -7.10 20.15 -37.58
C PRO A 177 -7.50 21.06 -36.41
N LEU A 178 -7.36 22.37 -36.55
CA LEU A 178 -7.87 23.34 -35.57
C LEU A 178 -9.40 23.51 -35.68
N ILE A 179 -9.94 23.39 -36.90
CA ILE A 179 -11.37 23.54 -37.22
C ILE A 179 -12.08 22.18 -37.16
N TYR A 180 -11.43 21.15 -37.71
CA TYR A 180 -11.95 19.80 -37.83
C TYR A 180 -11.03 18.82 -37.06
N PRO A 181 -10.93 18.95 -35.73
CA PRO A 181 -10.05 18.10 -34.93
C PRO A 181 -10.43 16.62 -35.00
N ASN A 182 -9.42 15.77 -34.93
CA ASN A 182 -9.54 14.31 -34.78
C ASN A 182 -8.44 13.84 -33.84
N VAL A 183 -8.66 14.03 -32.55
CA VAL A 183 -7.63 13.83 -31.52
C VAL A 183 -7.75 12.46 -30.90
N ASP A 184 -6.70 11.67 -30.97
CA ASP A 184 -6.57 10.46 -30.17
C ASP A 184 -5.92 10.81 -28.82
N TRP A 185 -6.75 11.23 -27.87
CA TRP A 185 -6.32 11.68 -26.54
C TRP A 185 -5.46 10.65 -25.82
N TYR A 186 -5.75 9.36 -26.02
CA TYR A 186 -4.99 8.31 -25.37
C TYR A 186 -3.56 8.24 -25.91
N ASN A 187 -3.39 8.18 -27.21
CA ASN A 187 -2.09 8.14 -27.86
C ASN A 187 -1.31 9.44 -27.66
N GLU A 188 -2.00 10.59 -27.53
CA GLU A 188 -1.34 11.86 -27.20
C GLU A 188 -0.77 11.89 -25.78
N MET A 189 -1.42 11.25 -24.80
CA MET A 189 -1.03 11.33 -23.39
C MET A 189 -0.10 10.21 -22.92
N PHE A 190 -0.19 9.01 -23.49
CA PHE A 190 0.46 7.84 -22.94
C PHE A 190 1.50 7.20 -23.87
N ASN A 191 2.60 6.76 -23.29
CA ASN A 191 3.55 5.86 -23.92
C ASN A 191 3.10 4.41 -23.72
N ARG A 192 3.39 3.56 -24.70
CA ARG A 192 3.12 2.14 -24.60
C ARG A 192 3.98 1.45 -23.54
N ASN A 193 5.20 1.92 -23.34
CA ASN A 193 6.20 1.33 -22.47
C ASN A 193 6.61 2.31 -21.37
N ALA A 194 6.84 1.79 -20.18
CA ALA A 194 7.53 2.46 -19.08
C ALA A 194 8.70 1.60 -18.61
N PHE A 195 9.68 2.22 -17.97
CA PHE A 195 10.91 1.53 -17.56
C PHE A 195 11.05 1.57 -16.05
N SER A 196 11.50 0.44 -15.48
CA SER A 196 11.88 0.35 -14.08
C SER A 196 13.26 -0.26 -13.95
N GLN A 197 14.00 0.21 -12.96
CA GLN A 197 15.37 -0.23 -12.67
C GLN A 197 15.48 -0.55 -11.19
N ARG A 198 16.21 -1.62 -10.87
CA ARG A 198 16.50 -2.02 -9.50
C ARG A 198 17.96 -2.37 -9.37
N PHE A 199 18.53 -1.88 -8.29
CA PHE A 199 19.86 -2.15 -7.86
C PHE A 199 19.83 -2.63 -6.40
N ASN A 200 20.48 -3.75 -6.10
CA ASN A 200 20.64 -4.27 -4.74
C ASN A 200 22.08 -4.72 -4.52
N PHE A 201 22.64 -4.27 -3.43
CA PHE A 201 23.91 -4.73 -2.89
C PHE A 201 23.67 -5.24 -1.48
N ASN A 202 24.14 -6.46 -1.17
CA ASN A 202 24.10 -6.94 0.19
C ASN A 202 25.36 -7.73 0.56
N ILE A 203 25.71 -7.65 1.82
CA ILE A 203 26.86 -8.36 2.41
C ILE A 203 26.43 -9.00 3.73
N ARG A 204 26.81 -10.26 3.93
CA ARG A 204 26.65 -10.94 5.20
C ARG A 204 27.92 -11.67 5.60
N GLY A 205 28.19 -11.73 6.90
CA GLY A 205 29.37 -12.35 7.42
C GLY A 205 29.47 -12.21 8.92
N GLY A 206 30.63 -12.51 9.44
CA GLY A 206 30.97 -12.35 10.83
C GLY A 206 31.79 -13.52 11.36
N LYS A 207 32.19 -13.43 12.62
CA LYS A 207 32.82 -14.52 13.38
C LYS A 207 32.21 -14.54 14.76
N LYS A 208 32.15 -15.73 15.32
CA LYS A 208 31.74 -16.14 16.72
C LYS A 208 31.07 -15.06 17.59
N ALA A 209 31.73 -13.90 17.80
CA ALA A 209 31.25 -12.86 18.68
C ALA A 209 30.31 -11.84 17.97
N VAL A 210 30.55 -11.56 16.67
CA VAL A 210 29.79 -10.57 15.93
C VAL A 210 29.48 -11.10 14.53
N THR A 211 28.20 -11.14 14.19
CA THR A 211 27.73 -11.46 12.83
C THR A 211 26.86 -10.33 12.31
N TYR A 212 26.89 -10.07 11.01
CA TYR A 212 26.21 -8.93 10.40
C TYR A 212 25.61 -9.27 9.04
N PHE A 213 24.49 -8.59 8.75
CA PHE A 213 23.89 -8.49 7.43
C PHE A 213 23.61 -7.03 7.13
N MET A 214 24.09 -6.54 5.98
CA MET A 214 23.83 -5.20 5.50
C MET A 214 23.32 -5.27 4.07
N SER A 215 22.33 -4.46 3.74
CA SER A 215 21.81 -4.33 2.39
C SER A 215 21.52 -2.87 2.07
N ALA A 216 21.84 -2.47 0.84
CA ALA A 216 21.45 -1.20 0.26
C ALA A 216 20.79 -1.46 -1.09
N SER A 217 19.63 -0.87 -1.34
CA SER A 217 18.95 -0.97 -2.62
C SER A 217 18.44 0.38 -3.12
N ILE A 218 18.42 0.51 -4.44
CA ILE A 218 17.83 1.65 -5.15
C ILE A 218 16.84 1.08 -6.16
N LYS A 219 15.62 1.63 -6.16
CA LYS A 219 14.57 1.27 -7.11
C LYS A 219 14.10 2.55 -7.80
N HIS A 220 14.06 2.53 -9.10
CA HIS A 220 13.53 3.61 -9.92
C HIS A 220 12.39 3.10 -10.78
N ASP A 221 11.22 3.72 -10.64
CA ASP A 221 10.02 3.40 -11.42
C ASP A 221 9.54 4.66 -12.15
N SER A 222 9.42 4.58 -13.49
CA SER A 222 8.82 5.65 -14.28
C SER A 222 7.39 5.31 -14.69
N GLY A 223 6.55 6.34 -14.82
CA GLY A 223 5.22 6.21 -15.38
C GLY A 223 5.24 6.13 -16.90
N ASN A 224 4.10 5.75 -17.46
CA ASN A 224 3.90 5.66 -18.90
C ASN A 224 3.23 6.90 -19.52
N MET A 225 3.12 8.01 -18.79
CA MET A 225 2.68 9.27 -19.37
C MET A 225 3.79 9.88 -20.23
N LYS A 226 3.42 10.56 -21.31
CA LYS A 226 4.37 11.35 -22.10
C LYS A 226 4.83 12.57 -21.32
N SER A 227 6.05 13.03 -21.52
CA SER A 227 6.60 14.23 -20.84
C SER A 227 6.15 15.53 -21.51
N LEU A 228 4.84 15.68 -21.71
CA LEU A 228 4.24 16.78 -22.45
C LEU A 228 4.40 18.13 -21.75
N SER A 229 4.57 18.17 -20.44
CA SER A 229 4.74 19.43 -19.72
C SER A 229 5.94 20.23 -20.17
N LYS A 230 7.00 19.59 -20.65
CA LYS A 230 8.21 20.24 -21.14
C LYS A 230 8.00 21.00 -22.45
N ASP A 231 6.97 20.64 -23.21
CA ASP A 231 6.64 21.29 -24.48
C ASP A 231 5.97 22.66 -24.24
N TYR A 232 5.37 22.85 -23.05
CA TYR A 232 4.62 24.04 -22.69
C TYR A 232 5.23 24.81 -21.50
N PHE A 233 5.96 24.11 -20.61
CA PHE A 233 6.48 24.66 -19.36
C PHE A 233 7.88 24.14 -19.05
N SER A 234 8.58 24.80 -18.12
CA SER A 234 9.95 24.44 -17.72
C SER A 234 10.07 23.24 -16.78
N TYR A 235 8.97 22.63 -16.33
CA TYR A 235 8.97 21.51 -15.39
C TYR A 235 8.61 20.17 -16.04
N ASN A 236 9.00 19.08 -15.38
CA ASN A 236 8.58 17.73 -15.74
C ASN A 236 7.57 17.22 -14.70
N ASN A 237 6.42 16.78 -15.15
CA ASN A 237 5.35 16.24 -14.30
C ASN A 237 5.07 14.75 -14.55
N ASN A 238 5.89 14.06 -15.34
CA ASN A 238 5.74 12.62 -15.50
C ASN A 238 5.98 11.91 -14.15
N LEU A 239 5.28 10.81 -13.93
CA LEU A 239 5.44 9.99 -12.76
C LEU A 239 6.87 9.44 -12.68
N ASN A 240 7.56 9.74 -11.59
CA ASN A 240 8.92 9.32 -11.30
C ASN A 240 9.04 8.98 -9.82
N ILE A 241 9.40 7.75 -9.51
CA ILE A 241 9.55 7.28 -8.13
C ILE A 241 10.95 6.72 -7.96
N ILE A 242 11.69 7.26 -7.00
CA ILE A 242 12.97 6.69 -6.60
C ILE A 242 12.86 6.29 -5.13
N ARG A 243 13.25 5.05 -4.83
CA ARG A 243 13.28 4.52 -3.47
C ARG A 243 14.69 4.07 -3.12
N TYR A 244 15.12 4.45 -1.92
CA TYR A 244 16.38 4.04 -1.32
C TYR A 244 16.05 3.26 -0.05
N ASP A 245 16.47 2.00 0.03
CA ASP A 245 16.26 1.16 1.20
C ASP A 245 17.62 0.71 1.76
N PHE A 246 17.79 0.84 3.06
CA PHE A 246 18.96 0.41 3.79
C PHE A 246 18.56 -0.45 4.98
N ILE A 247 19.13 -1.66 5.08
CA ILE A 247 18.90 -2.59 6.19
C ILE A 247 20.25 -3.00 6.77
N ASN A 248 20.34 -2.92 8.09
CA ASN A 248 21.49 -3.38 8.84
C ASN A 248 21.03 -4.23 10.03
N ASN A 249 21.43 -5.49 10.07
CA ASN A 249 21.23 -6.41 11.19
C ASN A 249 22.60 -6.82 11.75
N LEU A 250 22.80 -6.55 13.03
CA LEU A 250 24.02 -6.84 13.75
C LEU A 250 23.70 -7.70 14.97
N ASP A 251 24.31 -8.87 15.06
CA ASP A 251 24.19 -9.79 16.17
C ASP A 251 25.50 -9.86 16.94
N ILE A 252 25.46 -9.58 18.23
CA ILE A 252 26.61 -9.54 19.13
C ILE A 252 26.41 -10.57 20.25
N LYS A 253 27.28 -11.56 20.36
CA LYS A 253 27.36 -12.43 21.51
C LYS A 253 28.16 -11.72 22.60
N ALA A 254 27.49 -10.94 23.43
CA ALA A 254 28.11 -10.14 24.49
C ALA A 254 28.73 -11.02 25.55
N THR A 255 28.11 -12.17 25.86
CA THR A 255 28.65 -13.24 26.75
C THR A 255 28.29 -14.59 26.16
N ASN A 256 28.72 -15.67 26.84
CA ASN A 256 28.31 -17.05 26.47
C ASN A 256 26.81 -17.32 26.68
N THR A 257 26.09 -16.43 27.34
CA THR A 257 24.67 -16.57 27.69
C THR A 257 23.83 -15.39 27.20
N THR A 258 24.47 -14.29 26.73
CA THR A 258 23.79 -13.06 26.33
C THR A 258 24.06 -12.76 24.86
N LYS A 259 23.00 -12.63 24.06
CA LYS A 259 23.05 -12.15 22.69
C LYS A 259 22.29 -10.83 22.60
N VAL A 260 22.90 -9.84 21.97
CA VAL A 260 22.28 -8.54 21.64
C VAL A 260 22.19 -8.45 20.13
N SER A 261 20.99 -8.17 19.62
CA SER A 261 20.76 -7.94 18.18
C SER A 261 20.29 -6.51 17.98
N LEU A 262 20.92 -5.81 17.03
CA LEU A 262 20.57 -4.46 16.62
C LEU A 262 20.06 -4.53 15.19
N GLY A 263 18.88 -4.00 14.94
CA GLY A 263 18.27 -3.88 13.61
C GLY A 263 18.00 -2.41 13.28
N LEU A 264 18.39 -2.00 12.08
CA LEU A 264 18.08 -0.69 11.52
C LEU A 264 17.55 -0.88 10.11
N ASN A 265 16.35 -0.38 9.85
CA ASN A 265 15.74 -0.34 8.53
C ASN A 265 15.35 1.10 8.21
N VAL A 266 15.90 1.65 7.13
CA VAL A 266 15.61 2.99 6.61
C VAL A 266 15.08 2.85 5.20
N SER A 267 13.92 3.45 4.93
CA SER A 267 13.33 3.55 3.59
C SER A 267 13.03 5.01 3.28
N LEU A 268 13.62 5.52 2.21
CA LEU A 268 13.40 6.87 1.71
C LEU A 268 12.77 6.75 0.32
N ARG A 269 11.75 7.59 0.05
CA ARG A 269 11.06 7.58 -1.24
C ARG A 269 10.86 9.01 -1.73
N ASP A 270 11.45 9.28 -2.88
CA ASP A 270 11.14 10.46 -3.69
C ASP A 270 10.06 10.11 -4.70
N TYR A 271 9.03 10.94 -4.75
CA TYR A 271 7.94 10.86 -5.72
C TYR A 271 7.80 12.20 -6.44
N GLY A 272 7.80 12.18 -7.76
CA GLY A 272 7.39 13.27 -8.63
C GLY A 272 6.24 12.82 -9.53
N GLY A 273 5.30 13.72 -9.84
CA GLY A 273 4.19 13.38 -10.72
C GLY A 273 3.24 14.54 -10.98
N PRO A 274 2.17 14.32 -11.77
CA PRO A 274 1.16 15.32 -12.03
C PRO A 274 0.34 15.64 -10.76
N THR A 275 -0.29 16.81 -10.74
CA THR A 275 -1.19 17.20 -9.64
C THR A 275 -2.48 16.41 -9.66
N THR A 276 -2.98 16.10 -10.86
CA THR A 276 -4.18 15.28 -11.06
C THR A 276 -3.80 13.80 -11.06
N ALA A 277 -4.56 13.00 -10.34
CA ALA A 277 -4.30 11.56 -10.21
C ALA A 277 -4.33 10.85 -11.58
N ALA A 278 -3.43 9.88 -11.78
CA ALA A 278 -3.28 9.19 -13.06
C ALA A 278 -4.56 8.48 -13.52
N ASN A 279 -5.34 7.87 -12.61
CA ASN A 279 -6.62 7.26 -12.93
C ASN A 279 -7.65 8.30 -13.43
N THR A 280 -7.63 9.51 -12.90
CA THR A 280 -8.50 10.62 -13.34
C THR A 280 -8.08 11.11 -14.71
N LEU A 281 -6.77 11.27 -14.96
CA LEU A 281 -6.25 11.62 -16.28
C LEU A 281 -6.60 10.56 -17.34
N PHE A 282 -6.51 9.29 -16.96
CA PHE A 282 -6.93 8.18 -17.82
C PHE A 282 -8.44 8.25 -18.15
N SER A 283 -9.30 8.57 -17.19
CA SER A 283 -10.73 8.78 -17.43
C SER A 283 -10.97 9.96 -18.36
N TYR A 284 -10.28 11.07 -18.17
CA TYR A 284 -10.41 12.24 -19.06
C TYR A 284 -9.99 11.92 -20.49
N ALA A 285 -8.85 11.24 -20.68
CA ALA A 285 -8.41 10.82 -22.01
C ALA A 285 -9.41 9.90 -22.73
N ARG A 286 -10.14 9.07 -21.97
CA ARG A 286 -11.16 8.16 -22.52
C ARG A 286 -12.48 8.86 -22.83
N GLU A 287 -12.83 9.87 -22.04
CA GLU A 287 -14.14 10.53 -22.06
C GLU A 287 -14.15 11.83 -22.90
N ALA A 288 -12.97 12.41 -23.17
CA ALA A 288 -12.88 13.63 -23.97
C ALA A 288 -13.30 13.38 -25.42
N SER A 289 -14.08 14.32 -25.96
CA SER A 289 -14.50 14.26 -27.36
C SER A 289 -13.31 14.36 -28.31
N PRO A 290 -13.19 13.47 -29.27
CA PRO A 290 -12.10 13.52 -30.25
C PRO A 290 -12.26 14.62 -31.30
N VAL A 291 -13.45 15.26 -31.42
CA VAL A 291 -13.81 16.11 -32.58
C VAL A 291 -14.34 17.49 -32.22
N ASP A 292 -14.49 17.81 -30.92
CA ASP A 292 -15.13 19.09 -30.54
C ASP A 292 -14.12 20.21 -30.30
N PHE A 293 -12.88 19.89 -29.98
CA PHE A 293 -11.82 20.89 -29.83
C PHE A 293 -10.43 20.28 -30.09
N PRO A 294 -9.46 21.07 -30.59
CA PRO A 294 -8.08 20.63 -30.73
C PRO A 294 -7.38 20.63 -29.36
N ILE A 295 -6.15 20.10 -29.31
CA ILE A 295 -5.34 20.14 -28.09
C ILE A 295 -5.06 21.58 -27.66
N ILE A 296 -4.57 22.38 -28.60
CA ILE A 296 -4.11 23.74 -28.35
C ILE A 296 -4.29 24.58 -29.64
N PHE A 297 -4.57 25.84 -29.48
CA PHE A 297 -4.52 26.80 -30.57
C PHE A 297 -3.20 27.54 -30.59
N PRO A 298 -2.69 27.96 -31.75
CA PRO A 298 -1.52 28.83 -31.83
C PRO A 298 -1.77 30.17 -31.16
N ALA A 299 -0.73 30.81 -30.64
CA ALA A 299 -0.81 32.15 -30.10
C ALA A 299 -1.28 33.11 -31.19
N ARG A 300 -2.25 33.95 -30.88
CA ARG A 300 -2.83 34.94 -31.84
C ARG A 300 -1.90 36.13 -32.07
N ASN A 301 -1.15 36.47 -31.01
CA ASN A 301 -0.23 37.60 -31.03
C ASN A 301 0.75 37.47 -29.84
N GLU A 302 1.73 38.37 -29.75
CA GLU A 302 2.76 38.37 -28.68
C GLU A 302 2.18 38.63 -27.26
N LYS A 303 0.94 39.03 -27.12
CA LYS A 303 0.27 39.26 -25.84
C LYS A 303 -0.28 37.98 -25.24
N ASP A 304 -0.45 36.91 -26.02
CA ASP A 304 -0.86 35.60 -25.53
C ASP A 304 0.32 34.92 -24.79
N ARG A 305 0.42 35.17 -23.48
CA ARG A 305 1.50 34.70 -22.62
C ARG A 305 1.27 33.32 -22.02
N TYR A 306 0.14 32.68 -22.35
CA TYR A 306 -0.24 31.35 -21.86
C TYR A 306 -0.75 30.48 -23.01
N ALA A 307 -0.73 29.17 -22.80
CA ALA A 307 -1.22 28.22 -23.78
C ALA A 307 -2.75 28.38 -23.99
N LEU A 308 -3.17 28.44 -25.26
CA LEU A 308 -4.58 28.58 -25.65
C LEU A 308 -5.19 27.18 -25.81
N TRP A 309 -5.55 26.55 -24.70
CA TRP A 309 -6.08 25.19 -24.70
C TRP A 309 -7.43 25.11 -25.38
N GLY A 310 -7.63 24.11 -26.24
CA GLY A 310 -8.94 23.85 -26.84
C GLY A 310 -9.97 23.43 -25.78
N GLY A 311 -11.18 23.87 -25.96
CA GLY A 311 -12.33 23.57 -25.13
C GLY A 311 -13.64 23.88 -25.81
N MET A 312 -14.75 23.60 -25.15
CA MET A 312 -16.09 23.88 -25.68
C MET A 312 -17.03 24.44 -24.60
N ALA A 313 -17.75 25.50 -24.89
CA ALA A 313 -18.80 26.03 -24.03
C ALA A 313 -20.10 25.21 -24.15
N GLY A 314 -20.92 25.20 -23.10
CA GLY A 314 -22.27 24.63 -23.12
C GLY A 314 -22.39 23.19 -22.67
N GLY A 315 -21.31 22.57 -22.18
CA GLY A 315 -21.42 21.29 -21.46
C GLY A 315 -22.11 21.45 -20.11
N VAL A 316 -22.96 20.50 -19.74
CA VAL A 316 -23.47 20.41 -18.38
C VAL A 316 -22.28 20.37 -17.46
N SER A 317 -22.24 21.15 -16.38
CA SER A 317 -21.10 21.52 -15.56
C SER A 317 -20.30 20.33 -14.94
N HIS A 318 -20.63 19.10 -15.26
CA HIS A 318 -20.05 17.87 -14.76
C HIS A 318 -19.65 16.88 -15.87
N ASN A 319 -19.69 17.30 -17.14
CA ASN A 319 -19.33 16.41 -18.24
C ASN A 319 -17.82 16.48 -18.50
N SER A 320 -17.09 15.44 -18.11
CA SER A 320 -15.65 15.29 -18.34
C SER A 320 -15.25 15.36 -19.83
N GLY A 321 -16.20 15.13 -20.74
CA GLY A 321 -16.00 15.21 -22.19
C GLY A 321 -15.58 16.58 -22.73
N TYR A 322 -15.81 17.66 -21.98
CA TYR A 322 -15.40 19.02 -22.35
C TYR A 322 -14.11 19.50 -21.70
N ARG A 323 -13.48 18.68 -20.85
CA ARG A 323 -12.17 18.99 -20.30
C ARG A 323 -11.08 18.60 -21.30
N ASN A 324 -10.08 19.47 -21.43
CA ASN A 324 -8.89 19.15 -22.19
C ASN A 324 -7.96 18.29 -21.34
N PRO A 325 -7.78 17.01 -21.65
CA PRO A 325 -6.99 16.10 -20.82
C PRO A 325 -5.51 16.49 -20.71
N ILE A 326 -4.94 17.07 -21.76
CA ILE A 326 -3.53 17.51 -21.78
C ILE A 326 -3.37 18.76 -20.93
N ALA A 327 -4.27 19.74 -21.05
CA ALA A 327 -4.26 20.92 -20.18
C ALA A 327 -4.32 20.53 -18.70
N GLU A 328 -5.21 19.61 -18.35
CA GLU A 328 -5.34 19.09 -17.00
C GLU A 328 -4.07 18.34 -16.52
N TYR A 329 -3.42 17.61 -17.41
CA TYR A 329 -2.17 16.91 -17.12
C TYR A 329 -0.99 17.85 -16.89
N VAL A 330 -0.87 18.90 -17.71
CA VAL A 330 0.31 19.79 -17.68
C VAL A 330 0.16 20.99 -16.76
N ARG A 331 -1.01 21.18 -16.10
CA ARG A 331 -1.30 22.36 -15.26
C ARG A 331 -0.44 22.51 -14.02
N GLY A 332 0.38 21.49 -13.69
CA GLY A 332 1.24 21.55 -12.55
C GLY A 332 1.93 20.21 -12.24
N TYR A 333 2.63 20.21 -11.12
CA TYR A 333 3.35 19.03 -10.64
C TYR A 333 3.39 18.97 -9.12
N GLN A 334 3.61 17.78 -8.59
CA GLN A 334 3.83 17.57 -7.17
C GLN A 334 5.14 16.82 -6.92
N SER A 335 5.74 17.13 -5.80
CA SER A 335 6.88 16.39 -5.25
C SER A 335 6.54 15.93 -3.84
N GLN A 336 6.88 14.69 -3.51
CA GLN A 336 6.64 14.13 -2.19
C GLN A 336 7.86 13.34 -1.74
N PHE A 337 8.34 13.62 -0.54
CA PHE A 337 9.40 12.88 0.11
C PHE A 337 8.85 12.13 1.30
N ASN A 338 9.05 10.81 1.34
CA ASN A 338 8.66 9.96 2.46
C ASN A 338 9.92 9.38 3.11
N SER A 339 9.94 9.35 4.43
CA SER A 339 11.00 8.74 5.22
C SER A 339 10.39 7.79 6.24
N THR A 340 10.89 6.56 6.30
CA THR A 340 10.55 5.58 7.33
C THR A 340 11.83 5.07 7.96
N VAL A 341 11.93 5.17 9.28
CA VAL A 341 13.06 4.65 10.07
C VAL A 341 12.52 3.70 11.12
N ASN A 342 13.01 2.46 11.12
CA ASN A 342 12.75 1.45 12.16
C ASN A 342 14.07 1.06 12.82
N ALA A 343 14.15 1.20 14.14
CA ALA A 343 15.30 0.79 14.94
C ALA A 343 14.84 -0.21 16.01
N ASN A 344 15.53 -1.35 16.08
CA ASN A 344 15.19 -2.45 16.99
C ASN A 344 16.41 -2.86 17.81
N VAL A 345 16.19 -3.11 19.09
CA VAL A 345 17.16 -3.74 19.98
C VAL A 345 16.53 -4.98 20.57
N LYS A 346 17.18 -6.14 20.36
CA LYS A 346 16.75 -7.41 20.95
C LYS A 346 17.84 -7.92 21.88
N ILE A 347 17.45 -8.42 23.03
CA ILE A 347 18.34 -9.07 23.99
C ILE A 347 17.80 -10.48 24.24
N GLU A 348 18.63 -11.48 24.05
CA GLU A 348 18.37 -12.87 24.41
C GLU A 348 19.34 -13.25 25.54
N GLN A 349 18.79 -13.68 26.65
CA GLN A 349 19.55 -14.16 27.82
C GLN A 349 19.21 -15.62 28.09
N ASP A 350 20.20 -16.51 27.97
CA ASP A 350 20.09 -17.90 28.41
C ASP A 350 20.13 -17.94 29.95
N LEU A 351 19.05 -18.42 30.55
CA LEU A 351 18.86 -18.55 31.99
C LEU A 351 19.15 -19.99 32.49
N LYS A 352 20.06 -20.70 31.83
CA LYS A 352 20.47 -22.09 32.23
C LYS A 352 20.96 -22.18 33.67
N MET A 353 21.36 -21.07 34.30
CA MET A 353 21.70 -20.98 35.69
C MET A 353 20.52 -21.26 36.63
N ILE A 354 19.28 -20.94 36.16
CA ILE A 354 18.02 -21.20 36.87
C ILE A 354 17.54 -22.61 36.51
N THR A 355 17.34 -22.85 35.22
CA THR A 355 16.98 -24.17 34.69
C THR A 355 17.37 -24.29 33.22
N LYS A 356 17.80 -25.50 32.80
CA LYS A 356 18.16 -25.76 31.41
C LYS A 356 16.93 -25.59 30.52
N GLY A 357 17.10 -24.84 29.40
CA GLY A 357 16.06 -24.61 28.41
C GLY A 357 15.23 -23.35 28.65
N LEU A 358 15.50 -22.58 29.71
CA LEU A 358 14.85 -21.28 29.97
C LEU A 358 15.66 -20.15 29.35
N LYS A 359 14.96 -19.26 28.60
CA LYS A 359 15.53 -18.06 28.01
C LYS A 359 14.60 -16.86 28.25
N LEU A 360 15.21 -15.72 28.44
CA LEU A 360 14.53 -14.41 28.43
C LEU A 360 14.83 -13.69 27.12
N HIS A 361 13.80 -13.18 26.51
CA HIS A 361 13.89 -12.34 25.32
C HIS A 361 13.27 -10.97 25.60
N VAL A 362 13.99 -9.91 25.24
CA VAL A 362 13.50 -8.53 25.34
C VAL A 362 13.66 -7.86 23.98
N LEU A 363 12.65 -7.15 23.51
CA LEU A 363 12.64 -6.38 22.29
C LEU A 363 12.14 -4.97 22.60
N ALA A 364 12.91 -3.97 22.22
CA ALA A 364 12.49 -2.57 22.14
C ALA A 364 12.61 -2.10 20.69
N SER A 365 11.58 -1.42 20.21
CA SER A 365 11.54 -0.90 18.86
C SER A 365 11.01 0.53 18.82
N PHE A 366 11.61 1.31 17.96
CA PHE A 366 11.18 2.67 17.62
C PHE A 366 10.99 2.76 16.12
N LYS A 367 9.80 3.24 15.70
CA LYS A 367 9.50 3.58 14.30
C LYS A 367 9.15 5.05 14.20
N ASN A 368 9.68 5.72 13.19
CA ASN A 368 9.23 7.05 12.76
C ASN A 368 8.94 7.02 11.27
N TRP A 369 7.77 7.52 10.89
CA TRP A 369 7.40 7.79 9.51
C TRP A 369 7.07 9.27 9.34
N SER A 370 7.52 9.84 8.25
CA SER A 370 7.20 11.23 7.88
C SER A 370 7.04 11.38 6.38
N THR A 371 6.20 12.30 5.97
CA THR A 371 6.02 12.70 4.58
C THR A 371 5.92 14.21 4.47
N THR A 372 6.52 14.74 3.42
CA THR A 372 6.37 16.15 3.01
C THR A 372 5.97 16.16 1.55
N LYS A 373 4.87 16.82 1.23
CA LYS A 373 4.34 16.96 -0.14
C LYS A 373 4.24 18.43 -0.49
N THR A 374 4.78 18.80 -1.64
CA THR A 374 4.62 20.13 -2.22
C THR A 374 3.91 19.99 -3.56
N THR A 375 2.78 20.65 -3.68
CA THR A 375 1.99 20.72 -4.91
C THR A 375 2.13 22.11 -5.50
N ARG A 376 2.48 22.19 -6.78
CA ARG A 376 2.51 23.44 -7.55
C ARG A 376 1.55 23.28 -8.71
N SER A 377 0.49 24.09 -8.75
CA SER A 377 -0.55 24.00 -9.76
C SER A 377 -1.05 25.36 -10.16
N ALA A 378 -1.47 25.46 -11.40
CA ALA A 378 -2.19 26.60 -11.95
C ALA A 378 -3.57 26.15 -12.43
N GLU A 379 -4.47 27.08 -12.65
CA GLU A 379 -5.63 26.86 -13.50
C GLU A 379 -5.27 27.15 -14.95
N TYR A 380 -6.14 26.79 -15.88
CA TYR A 380 -5.90 27.02 -17.32
C TYR A 380 -7.15 27.56 -17.99
N ASN A 381 -6.94 28.42 -19.01
CA ASN A 381 -8.01 28.94 -19.84
C ASN A 381 -8.22 28.02 -21.03
N GLN A 382 -9.50 27.80 -21.37
CA GLN A 382 -9.91 27.08 -22.56
C GLN A 382 -10.52 28.04 -23.57
N PHE A 383 -10.37 27.71 -24.85
CA PHE A 383 -10.84 28.52 -25.97
C PHE A 383 -11.60 27.65 -26.95
N GLN A 384 -12.58 28.25 -27.61
CA GLN A 384 -13.35 27.66 -28.69
C GLN A 384 -13.39 28.60 -29.91
N ILE A 385 -13.58 28.03 -31.09
CA ILE A 385 -13.83 28.80 -32.29
C ILE A 385 -15.29 29.24 -32.30
N THR A 386 -15.52 30.52 -32.46
CA THR A 386 -16.87 31.14 -32.53
C THR A 386 -17.22 31.60 -33.89
N ASN A 387 -16.25 31.98 -34.71
CA ASN A 387 -16.46 32.44 -36.08
C ASN A 387 -15.36 31.81 -36.98
N TYR A 388 -15.76 31.22 -38.08
CA TYR A 388 -14.85 30.61 -39.05
C TYR A 388 -15.29 30.99 -40.46
N ASN A 389 -14.39 31.58 -41.23
CA ASN A 389 -14.58 31.86 -42.64
C ASN A 389 -13.90 30.76 -43.49
N PRO A 390 -14.67 29.88 -44.17
CA PRO A 390 -14.11 28.82 -44.98
C PRO A 390 -13.36 29.31 -46.22
N GLU A 391 -13.62 30.50 -46.71
CA GLU A 391 -12.96 31.05 -47.91
C GLU A 391 -11.56 31.60 -47.59
N THR A 392 -11.41 32.26 -46.44
CA THR A 392 -10.12 32.87 -46.02
C THR A 392 -9.35 31.97 -45.07
N GLY A 393 -10.01 30.98 -44.45
CA GLY A 393 -9.42 30.12 -43.40
C GLY A 393 -9.26 30.84 -42.06
N GLU A 394 -9.72 32.05 -41.92
CA GLU A 394 -9.65 32.84 -40.70
C GLU A 394 -10.68 32.37 -39.66
N TYR A 395 -10.33 32.45 -38.39
CA TYR A 395 -11.19 32.10 -37.27
C TYR A 395 -10.98 33.02 -36.07
N GLU A 396 -12.04 33.18 -35.28
CA GLU A 396 -12.01 33.89 -34.01
C GLU A 396 -12.07 32.93 -32.84
N LEU A 397 -11.36 33.26 -31.76
CA LEU A 397 -11.31 32.47 -30.53
C LEU A 397 -11.95 33.24 -29.38
N ASP A 398 -12.96 32.62 -28.79
CA ASP A 398 -13.54 33.06 -27.54
C ASP A 398 -13.08 32.18 -26.38
N ARG A 399 -12.90 32.83 -25.22
CA ARG A 399 -12.59 32.10 -23.99
C ARG A 399 -13.84 31.39 -23.46
N VAL A 400 -13.68 30.13 -23.09
CA VAL A 400 -14.72 29.33 -22.46
C VAL A 400 -14.76 29.66 -20.96
N GLY A 401 -15.84 30.23 -20.50
CA GLY A 401 -16.04 30.61 -19.10
C GLY A 401 -15.25 31.83 -18.63
N SER A 402 -15.11 31.98 -17.32
CA SER A 402 -14.38 33.09 -16.71
C SER A 402 -12.85 32.91 -16.83
N GLU A 403 -12.12 34.01 -16.75
CA GLU A 403 -10.66 34.00 -16.76
C GLU A 403 -10.13 33.28 -15.54
N GLN A 404 -9.20 32.36 -15.78
CA GLN A 404 -8.56 31.56 -14.75
C GLN A 404 -7.17 32.11 -14.42
N ASN A 405 -6.74 31.92 -13.17
CA ASN A 405 -5.38 32.27 -12.76
C ASN A 405 -4.39 31.21 -13.25
N THR A 406 -3.60 31.57 -14.24
CA THR A 406 -2.59 30.69 -14.87
C THR A 406 -1.23 30.74 -14.17
N ALA A 407 -1.06 31.51 -13.10
CA ALA A 407 0.15 31.52 -12.31
C ALA A 407 0.22 30.29 -11.39
N LEU A 408 1.41 29.69 -11.28
CA LEU A 408 1.64 28.55 -10.37
C LEU A 408 1.50 28.98 -8.91
N GLY A 409 0.46 28.47 -8.26
CA GLY A 409 0.33 28.48 -6.80
C GLY A 409 1.11 27.33 -6.16
N THR A 410 1.41 27.45 -4.87
CA THR A 410 2.11 26.41 -4.10
C THR A 410 1.34 26.06 -2.84
N LYS A 411 1.17 24.74 -2.59
CA LYS A 411 0.58 24.20 -1.37
C LYS A 411 1.52 23.16 -0.78
N GLY A 412 1.87 23.30 0.50
CA GLY A 412 2.66 22.34 1.27
C GLY A 412 1.76 21.52 2.19
N GLU A 413 2.03 20.22 2.29
CA GLU A 413 1.38 19.30 3.22
C GLU A 413 2.46 18.44 3.89
N SER A 414 2.31 18.15 5.17
CA SER A 414 3.20 17.24 5.89
C SER A 414 2.40 16.37 6.84
N GLU A 415 2.80 15.11 6.96
CA GLU A 415 2.22 14.14 7.90
C GLU A 415 3.35 13.34 8.52
N GLY A 416 3.04 12.65 9.62
CA GLY A 416 4.01 11.78 10.24
C GLY A 416 3.45 11.09 11.47
N ASP A 417 4.09 9.99 11.81
CA ASP A 417 3.79 9.25 13.03
C ASP A 417 5.07 8.70 13.67
N ARG A 418 4.93 8.33 14.93
CA ARG A 418 5.94 7.56 15.65
C ARG A 418 5.28 6.43 16.40
N ARG A 419 6.01 5.33 16.55
CA ARG A 419 5.58 4.16 17.29
C ARG A 419 6.70 3.65 18.18
N ILE A 420 6.37 3.36 19.42
CA ILE A 420 7.25 2.72 20.40
C ILE A 420 6.63 1.38 20.76
N PHE A 421 7.42 0.32 20.60
CA PHE A 421 7.00 -1.03 20.93
C PHE A 421 8.00 -1.67 21.89
N PHE A 422 7.47 -2.29 22.93
CA PHE A 422 8.24 -3.07 23.91
C PHE A 422 7.62 -4.45 24.06
N GLN A 423 8.46 -5.47 24.11
CA GLN A 423 8.05 -6.85 24.37
C GLN A 423 9.12 -7.56 25.20
N ALA A 424 8.68 -8.33 26.20
CA ALA A 424 9.52 -9.24 26.96
C ALA A 424 8.83 -10.58 27.09
N TYR A 425 9.56 -11.68 26.90
CA TYR A 425 9.00 -13.00 27.12
C TYR A 425 10.03 -13.99 27.65
N LEU A 426 9.53 -14.90 28.48
CA LEU A 426 10.24 -16.10 28.93
C LEU A 426 9.83 -17.24 28.02
N ASP A 427 10.81 -17.98 27.51
CA ASP A 427 10.64 -19.19 26.72
C ASP A 427 11.33 -20.35 27.40
N TYR A 428 10.59 -21.42 27.67
CA TYR A 428 11.11 -22.65 28.23
C TYR A 428 10.91 -23.77 27.23
N ASN A 429 12.00 -24.44 26.87
CA ASN A 429 11.98 -25.57 25.95
C ASN A 429 12.88 -26.69 26.48
N ARG A 430 12.28 -27.84 26.81
CA ARG A 430 13.04 -28.96 27.35
C ARG A 430 12.43 -30.31 27.02
N LYS A 431 13.29 -31.25 26.64
CA LYS A 431 12.93 -32.63 26.40
C LYS A 431 13.36 -33.51 27.57
N PHE A 432 12.41 -34.29 28.12
CA PHE A 432 12.62 -35.28 29.20
C PHE A 432 12.31 -36.66 28.66
N GLY A 433 13.30 -37.36 28.13
CA GLY A 433 13.07 -38.63 27.47
C GLY A 433 12.13 -38.49 26.26
N LYS A 434 10.92 -39.08 26.37
CA LYS A 434 9.88 -39.02 25.36
C LYS A 434 8.95 -37.81 25.50
N HIS A 435 9.10 -37.03 26.58
CA HIS A 435 8.26 -35.87 26.88
C HIS A 435 8.95 -34.58 26.40
N ASP A 436 8.32 -33.85 25.49
CA ASP A 436 8.78 -32.55 25.02
C ASP A 436 7.84 -31.47 25.55
N VAL A 437 8.37 -30.54 26.34
CA VAL A 437 7.63 -29.50 27.04
C VAL A 437 8.12 -28.14 26.54
N ASN A 438 7.19 -27.32 26.05
CA ASN A 438 7.47 -25.95 25.70
C ASN A 438 6.48 -25.04 26.41
N ALA A 439 6.95 -23.98 27.04
CA ALA A 439 6.11 -22.96 27.67
C ALA A 439 6.65 -21.58 27.34
N MET A 440 5.75 -20.62 27.14
CA MET A 440 6.09 -19.23 26.90
C MET A 440 5.13 -18.33 27.66
N LEU A 441 5.68 -17.29 28.28
CA LEU A 441 4.90 -16.19 28.88
C LEU A 441 5.44 -14.87 28.33
N LEU A 442 4.58 -14.08 27.73
CA LEU A 442 4.90 -12.85 27.00
C LEU A 442 4.14 -11.68 27.58
N TYR A 443 4.82 -10.54 27.71
CA TYR A 443 4.23 -9.21 27.91
C TYR A 443 4.61 -8.32 26.74
N ASN A 444 3.68 -7.50 26.26
CA ASN A 444 3.94 -6.47 25.26
C ASN A 444 3.22 -5.14 25.58
N GLN A 445 3.79 -4.08 25.02
CA GLN A 445 3.27 -2.72 25.13
C GLN A 445 3.54 -1.99 23.80
N ASP A 446 2.54 -1.27 23.30
CA ASP A 446 2.59 -0.55 22.04
C ASP A 446 2.00 0.85 22.20
N GLN A 447 2.70 1.85 21.72
CA GLN A 447 2.23 3.23 21.68
C GLN A 447 2.47 3.79 20.28
N TYR A 448 1.41 4.36 19.72
CA TYR A 448 1.42 5.09 18.45
C TYR A 448 0.98 6.53 18.67
N ASP A 449 1.73 7.49 18.15
CA ASP A 449 1.47 8.93 18.21
C ASP A 449 1.40 9.50 16.78
N ASN A 450 0.35 10.29 16.51
CA ASN A 450 0.27 11.11 15.30
C ASN A 450 1.03 12.42 15.53
N ASN A 451 2.00 12.74 14.67
CA ASN A 451 2.83 13.94 14.79
C ASN A 451 2.11 15.21 14.29
N LYS A 452 1.01 15.07 13.54
CA LYS A 452 0.21 16.17 13.01
C LYS A 452 -1.30 15.87 13.15
N PRO A 453 -1.81 15.89 14.39
CA PRO A 453 -3.24 15.66 14.62
C PRO A 453 -4.08 16.85 14.14
N GLU A 454 -5.21 16.56 13.52
CA GLU A 454 -6.18 17.58 13.06
C GLU A 454 -7.24 17.91 14.11
N ASN A 455 -7.42 17.00 15.09
CA ASN A 455 -8.39 17.16 16.18
C ASN A 455 -7.86 16.55 17.48
N LEU A 456 -8.59 16.80 18.57
CA LEU A 456 -8.22 16.33 19.92
C LEU A 456 -8.08 14.80 19.97
N LEU A 457 -9.00 14.04 19.36
CA LEU A 457 -8.97 12.58 19.40
C LEU A 457 -7.75 12.00 18.67
N GLN A 458 -7.34 12.64 17.57
CA GLN A 458 -6.12 12.26 16.85
C GLN A 458 -4.84 12.62 17.61
N SER A 459 -4.87 13.64 18.48
CA SER A 459 -3.71 14.07 19.29
C SER A 459 -3.41 13.12 20.44
N LEU A 460 -4.37 12.30 20.84
CA LEU A 460 -4.17 11.33 21.92
C LEU A 460 -3.39 10.11 21.42
N PRO A 461 -2.38 9.61 22.16
CA PRO A 461 -1.64 8.42 21.77
C PRO A 461 -2.56 7.18 21.74
N LYS A 462 -2.31 6.26 20.79
CA LYS A 462 -2.99 4.94 20.74
C LYS A 462 -2.14 3.95 21.53
N ARG A 463 -2.67 3.44 22.64
CA ARG A 463 -1.94 2.54 23.53
C ARG A 463 -2.60 1.16 23.58
N LYS A 464 -1.77 0.15 23.56
CA LYS A 464 -2.17 -1.25 23.71
C LYS A 464 -1.17 -1.95 24.61
N GLN A 465 -1.65 -2.89 25.40
CA GLN A 465 -0.79 -3.77 26.20
C GLN A 465 -1.43 -5.14 26.32
N GLY A 466 -0.59 -6.15 26.56
CA GLY A 466 -1.11 -7.48 26.71
C GLY A 466 -0.15 -8.46 27.36
N ILE A 467 -0.75 -9.53 27.87
CA ILE A 467 -0.04 -10.72 28.34
C ILE A 467 -0.53 -11.88 27.50
N ALA A 468 0.38 -12.71 27.03
CA ALA A 468 0.04 -13.95 26.33
C ALA A 468 0.84 -15.12 26.88
N GLY A 469 0.23 -16.30 26.89
CA GLY A 469 0.89 -17.51 27.31
C GLY A 469 0.63 -18.64 26.34
N ARG A 470 1.61 -19.51 26.20
CA ARG A 470 1.54 -20.77 25.45
C ARG A 470 2.17 -21.88 26.26
N PHE A 471 1.48 -22.99 26.29
CA PHE A 471 2.01 -24.26 26.79
C PHE A 471 1.76 -25.32 25.73
N SER A 472 2.83 -26.04 25.34
CA SER A 472 2.72 -27.17 24.42
C SER A 472 3.47 -28.38 24.97
N TYR A 473 2.86 -29.54 24.77
CA TYR A 473 3.39 -30.83 25.20
C TYR A 473 3.33 -31.82 24.05
N ALA A 474 4.40 -32.55 23.87
CA ALA A 474 4.45 -33.67 22.93
C ALA A 474 4.98 -34.93 23.62
N PHE A 475 4.26 -36.03 23.43
CA PHE A 475 4.72 -37.35 23.87
C PHE A 475 5.18 -38.16 22.65
N ASP A 476 6.48 -38.50 22.67
CA ASP A 476 7.18 -39.30 21.65
C ASP A 476 6.96 -38.75 20.20
N ASN A 477 6.77 -37.44 20.04
CA ASN A 477 6.35 -36.78 18.81
C ASN A 477 5.04 -37.31 18.19
N ARG A 478 4.31 -38.17 18.87
CA ARG A 478 3.04 -38.80 18.44
C ARG A 478 1.84 -38.03 18.87
N TYR A 479 1.70 -37.77 20.16
CA TYR A 479 0.55 -37.10 20.76
C TYR A 479 0.97 -35.69 21.12
N LEU A 480 0.21 -34.71 20.62
CA LEU A 480 0.51 -33.30 20.78
C LEU A 480 -0.67 -32.61 21.44
N ALA A 481 -0.41 -31.77 22.42
CA ALA A 481 -1.40 -30.88 23.04
C ALA A 481 -0.84 -29.46 23.14
N GLU A 482 -1.67 -28.45 22.93
CA GLU A 482 -1.27 -27.05 23.02
C GLU A 482 -2.41 -26.22 23.60
N VAL A 483 -2.09 -25.38 24.58
CA VAL A 483 -3.01 -24.42 25.19
C VAL A 483 -2.36 -23.06 25.09
N ASN A 484 -3.14 -22.09 24.59
CA ASN A 484 -2.68 -20.70 24.51
C ASN A 484 -3.75 -19.78 25.10
N PHE A 485 -3.31 -18.64 25.59
CA PHE A 485 -4.19 -17.55 25.96
C PHE A 485 -3.55 -16.19 25.60
N GLY A 486 -4.41 -15.22 25.29
CA GLY A 486 -4.08 -13.81 25.21
C GLY A 486 -5.00 -13.01 26.12
N TYR A 487 -4.46 -12.09 26.90
CA TYR A 487 -5.19 -11.11 27.67
C TYR A 487 -4.72 -9.72 27.27
N ASN A 488 -5.47 -9.08 26.39
CA ASN A 488 -5.03 -7.87 25.69
C ASN A 488 -5.98 -6.72 25.93
N GLY A 489 -5.43 -5.54 26.17
CA GLY A 489 -6.15 -4.29 26.38
C GLY A 489 -5.90 -3.29 25.26
N SER A 490 -6.98 -2.58 24.88
CA SER A 490 -6.98 -1.49 23.92
C SER A 490 -7.74 -0.30 24.46
N GLU A 491 -7.20 0.90 24.29
CA GLU A 491 -7.87 2.16 24.65
C GLU A 491 -9.07 2.49 23.76
N ASN A 492 -9.27 1.77 22.67
CA ASN A 492 -10.47 1.93 21.82
C ASN A 492 -11.76 1.58 22.55
N PHE A 493 -11.69 0.88 23.69
CA PHE A 493 -12.84 0.46 24.50
C PHE A 493 -12.94 1.26 25.80
N ALA A 494 -14.16 1.43 26.29
CA ALA A 494 -14.46 2.14 27.54
C ALA A 494 -13.75 1.51 28.75
N LYS A 495 -13.48 2.31 29.78
CA LYS A 495 -12.92 1.84 31.05
C LYS A 495 -13.83 0.72 31.63
N GLY A 496 -13.23 -0.41 31.97
CA GLY A 496 -13.94 -1.62 32.39
C GLY A 496 -14.03 -2.69 31.29
N ASN A 497 -14.10 -2.30 30.01
CA ASN A 497 -14.19 -3.23 28.85
C ASN A 497 -12.93 -3.24 27.99
N ARG A 498 -11.83 -2.61 28.45
CA ARG A 498 -10.59 -2.48 27.68
C ARG A 498 -9.87 -3.79 27.43
N PHE A 499 -10.01 -4.76 28.32
CA PHE A 499 -9.29 -6.01 28.27
C PHE A 499 -10.20 -7.17 27.85
N GLY A 500 -9.73 -7.96 26.89
CA GLY A 500 -10.37 -9.18 26.44
C GLY A 500 -9.49 -10.40 26.69
N PHE A 501 -10.12 -11.54 27.04
CA PHE A 501 -9.45 -12.82 27.21
C PHE A 501 -9.72 -13.75 26.02
N PHE A 502 -8.68 -14.27 25.40
CA PHE A 502 -8.70 -15.04 24.15
C PHE A 502 -7.99 -16.39 24.34
N PRO A 503 -8.71 -17.40 24.89
CA PRO A 503 -8.16 -18.75 25.06
C PRO A 503 -8.18 -19.54 23.76
N SER A 504 -7.23 -20.47 23.61
CA SER A 504 -7.28 -21.46 22.54
C SER A 504 -6.65 -22.78 22.97
N VAL A 505 -7.17 -23.88 22.43
CA VAL A 505 -6.67 -25.23 22.66
C VAL A 505 -6.50 -25.97 21.34
N ALA A 506 -5.50 -26.83 21.25
CA ALA A 506 -5.29 -27.69 20.10
C ALA A 506 -4.74 -29.05 20.53
N VAL A 507 -5.11 -30.07 19.78
CA VAL A 507 -4.61 -31.43 19.89
C VAL A 507 -4.14 -31.93 18.54
N GLY A 508 -3.13 -32.78 18.53
CA GLY A 508 -2.59 -33.36 17.32
C GLY A 508 -2.14 -34.79 17.53
N TYR A 509 -2.31 -35.61 16.49
CA TYR A 509 -1.86 -36.98 16.44
C TYR A 509 -1.04 -37.26 15.19
N ASN A 510 0.22 -37.56 15.35
CA ASN A 510 1.11 -37.92 14.25
C ASN A 510 1.03 -39.43 14.00
N ILE A 511 0.09 -39.86 13.18
CA ILE A 511 -0.15 -41.27 12.84
C ILE A 511 1.08 -41.89 12.18
N SER A 512 1.80 -41.10 11.35
CA SER A 512 3.04 -41.57 10.72
C SER A 512 4.19 -41.91 11.63
N GLN A 513 4.09 -41.62 12.95
CA GLN A 513 5.08 -42.01 13.96
C GLN A 513 4.71 -43.33 14.68
N GLU A 514 3.57 -43.94 14.34
CA GLU A 514 3.19 -45.24 14.89
C GLU A 514 3.87 -46.39 14.15
N LYS A 515 4.19 -47.46 14.87
CA LYS A 515 4.85 -48.63 14.30
C LYS A 515 4.05 -49.28 13.17
N PHE A 516 2.73 -49.30 13.26
CA PHE A 516 1.86 -49.84 12.21
C PHE A 516 1.90 -49.05 10.90
N TRP A 517 2.45 -47.81 10.90
CA TRP A 517 2.59 -47.00 9.71
C TRP A 517 3.84 -47.27 8.88
N GLU A 518 4.83 -47.98 9.46
CA GLU A 518 6.13 -48.27 8.81
C GLU A 518 5.98 -48.83 7.39
N PRO A 519 5.07 -49.79 7.08
CA PRO A 519 4.91 -50.33 5.73
C PRO A 519 4.44 -49.28 4.71
N VAL A 520 3.66 -48.28 5.15
CA VAL A 520 3.05 -47.23 4.31
C VAL A 520 3.96 -46.00 4.20
N SER A 521 4.95 -45.87 5.06
CA SER A 521 5.81 -44.68 5.18
C SER A 521 6.57 -44.30 3.91
N LYS A 522 6.88 -45.28 3.03
CA LYS A 522 7.55 -45.06 1.74
C LYS A 522 6.65 -44.31 0.76
N THR A 523 5.32 -44.48 0.84
CA THR A 523 4.35 -43.85 -0.03
C THR A 523 3.77 -42.59 0.61
N ILE A 524 3.40 -42.66 1.90
CA ILE A 524 2.88 -41.53 2.69
C ILE A 524 3.83 -41.29 3.85
N SER A 525 4.82 -40.43 3.65
CA SER A 525 5.89 -40.16 4.62
C SER A 525 5.41 -39.42 5.86
N HIS A 526 4.30 -38.69 5.80
CA HIS A 526 3.77 -37.90 6.92
C HIS A 526 2.25 -37.83 6.89
N LEU A 527 1.62 -38.31 7.96
CA LEU A 527 0.19 -38.18 8.22
C LEU A 527 -0.03 -37.68 9.65
N LYS A 528 -0.66 -36.51 9.78
CA LYS A 528 -0.98 -35.88 11.07
C LYS A 528 -2.43 -35.43 11.06
N LEU A 529 -3.19 -35.86 12.05
CA LEU A 529 -4.50 -35.32 12.38
C LEU A 529 -4.35 -34.22 13.41
N ARG A 530 -5.16 -33.16 13.30
CA ARG A 530 -5.18 -32.08 14.26
C ARG A 530 -6.58 -31.48 14.38
N ALA A 531 -6.92 -31.02 15.58
CA ALA A 531 -8.10 -30.25 15.87
C ALA A 531 -7.72 -29.05 16.74
N SER A 532 -8.35 -27.92 16.54
CA SER A 532 -8.14 -26.73 17.36
C SER A 532 -9.43 -25.91 17.49
N TYR A 533 -9.58 -25.30 18.66
CA TYR A 533 -10.64 -24.36 18.97
C TYR A 533 -10.04 -23.14 19.68
N GLY A 534 -10.51 -21.93 19.38
CA GLY A 534 -10.00 -20.75 20.06
C GLY A 534 -10.83 -19.51 19.75
N LEU A 535 -10.75 -18.55 20.66
CA LEU A 535 -11.32 -17.23 20.51
C LEU A 535 -10.24 -16.26 20.09
N VAL A 536 -10.59 -15.34 19.20
CA VAL A 536 -9.74 -14.22 18.76
C VAL A 536 -10.55 -12.94 18.80
N GLY A 537 -9.88 -11.82 19.04
CA GLY A 537 -10.49 -10.50 19.05
C GLY A 537 -10.02 -9.63 17.89
N ASN A 538 -10.78 -8.59 17.58
CA ASN A 538 -10.39 -7.53 16.64
C ASN A 538 -10.70 -6.17 17.27
N ASP A 539 -9.68 -5.31 17.43
CA ASP A 539 -9.80 -3.94 17.93
C ASP A 539 -9.59 -2.89 16.81
N GLY A 540 -9.53 -3.36 15.57
CA GLY A 540 -9.40 -2.51 14.38
C GLY A 540 -10.72 -1.87 13.96
N ILE A 541 -11.26 -0.97 14.79
CA ILE A 541 -12.46 -0.18 14.48
C ILE A 541 -12.09 1.08 13.68
N SER A 542 -13.00 1.56 12.85
CA SER A 542 -12.80 2.74 12.00
C SER A 542 -12.73 4.02 12.83
N GLU A 543 -13.56 4.14 13.86
CA GLU A 543 -13.63 5.31 14.73
C GLU A 543 -13.00 5.00 16.09
N ARG A 544 -12.14 5.90 16.53
CA ARG A 544 -11.47 5.80 17.80
C ARG A 544 -12.39 6.29 18.91
N TYR A 545 -12.39 5.62 20.07
CA TYR A 545 -13.26 5.97 21.20
C TYR A 545 -14.75 6.04 20.83
N ALA A 546 -15.24 5.09 19.99
CA ALA A 546 -16.61 5.04 19.51
C ALA A 546 -17.69 5.05 20.65
N TYR A 547 -17.26 4.88 21.92
CA TYR A 547 -18.11 4.99 23.11
C TYR A 547 -18.25 6.42 23.65
N LEU A 548 -17.52 7.39 23.08
CA LEU A 548 -17.65 8.81 23.43
C LEU A 548 -18.64 9.46 22.47
N GLU A 549 -19.53 10.26 23.01
CA GLU A 549 -20.39 11.12 22.21
C GLU A 549 -19.56 12.26 21.62
N ASP A 550 -19.63 12.46 20.32
CA ASP A 550 -19.01 13.57 19.62
C ASP A 550 -20.11 14.52 19.14
N ILE A 551 -20.13 15.72 19.70
CA ILE A 551 -21.12 16.73 19.38
C ILE A 551 -20.43 17.84 18.58
N THR A 552 -20.76 17.95 17.29
CA THR A 552 -20.29 19.05 16.46
C THR A 552 -21.30 20.20 16.52
N LEU A 553 -20.88 21.35 17.07
CA LEU A 553 -21.73 22.51 17.27
C LEU A 553 -21.86 23.42 16.02
N GLU A 554 -21.11 23.14 14.95
CA GLU A 554 -21.10 23.91 13.71
C GLU A 554 -21.36 22.98 12.51
N SER A 555 -22.63 22.76 12.18
CA SER A 555 -23.02 22.02 10.96
C SER A 555 -24.12 22.78 10.23
N SER A 556 -24.06 22.77 8.90
CA SER A 556 -25.06 23.38 8.03
C SER A 556 -26.41 22.63 7.99
N ASP A 557 -26.46 21.43 8.56
CA ASP A 557 -27.64 20.57 8.52
C ASP A 557 -28.30 20.46 9.89
N TRP A 558 -29.52 20.96 9.99
CA TRP A 558 -30.43 20.93 11.13
C TRP A 558 -30.04 21.80 12.34
N GLN A 559 -30.84 22.84 12.56
CA GLN A 559 -30.75 23.73 13.70
C GLN A 559 -31.71 23.32 14.81
N TYR A 560 -31.18 23.09 16.01
CA TYR A 560 -31.97 23.16 17.23
C TYR A 560 -31.64 24.44 17.97
N VAL A 561 -32.63 25.29 18.18
CA VAL A 561 -32.46 26.61 18.76
C VAL A 561 -32.77 26.53 20.26
N PHE A 562 -31.75 26.64 21.12
CA PHE A 562 -31.91 27.11 22.46
C PHE A 562 -31.62 28.64 22.46
N GLY A 563 -32.62 29.44 22.08
CA GLY A 563 -32.56 30.90 22.16
C GLY A 563 -31.64 31.62 21.16
N VAL A 564 -30.67 30.96 20.52
CA VAL A 564 -29.82 31.47 19.46
C VAL A 564 -29.56 30.35 18.43
N SER A 565 -29.67 30.69 17.16
CA SER A 565 -29.48 29.76 16.03
C SER A 565 -28.06 29.15 16.02
N GLN A 566 -27.89 27.89 16.40
CA GLN A 566 -26.66 27.13 16.26
C GLN A 566 -26.95 25.76 15.65
N ASN A 567 -26.12 25.34 14.70
CA ASN A 567 -26.23 24.04 14.05
C ASN A 567 -25.55 22.97 14.92
N VAL A 568 -26.31 21.96 15.36
CA VAL A 568 -25.80 20.85 16.17
C VAL A 568 -26.00 19.56 15.42
N THR A 569 -24.93 18.83 15.11
CA THR A 569 -25.01 17.46 14.61
C THR A 569 -24.63 16.49 15.72
N LEU A 570 -25.59 15.66 16.14
CA LEU A 570 -25.34 14.55 17.05
C LEU A 570 -24.92 13.33 16.24
N LYS A 571 -23.68 12.86 16.41
CA LYS A 571 -23.29 11.53 16.00
C LYS A 571 -23.54 10.59 17.18
N GLY A 572 -24.51 9.69 17.03
CA GLY A 572 -24.77 8.65 18.00
C GLY A 572 -23.61 7.64 18.12
N PRO A 573 -23.62 6.82 19.18
CA PRO A 573 -22.60 5.81 19.41
C PRO A 573 -22.48 4.77 18.32
#